data_bcec7090451da9ad31b9cd4d249705df
#
_entry.id   bcec7090451da9ad31b9cd4d249705df
#
_cell.length_a   1.000
_cell.length_b   1.000
_cell.length_c   1.000
_cell.angle_alpha   90.00
_cell.angle_beta   90.00
_cell.angle_gamma   90.00
#
_symmetry.space_group_name_H-M   'P 1'
#
loop_
_entity.id
_entity.type
_entity.pdbx_description
1 polymer ?
#
loop_
_entity_poly.entity_id
_entity_poly.type
_entity_poly.pdbx_seq_one_letter_code
_entity_poly.pdbx_strand_id
1 'polypeptide(L)'
;VAENDKQTRRSFLSRLWMGAGLFLSYGTAAFYGFNFLSPRFRKPQPRRILVTSADKLPPGASTTFKDLSGRKIVLVNSGNGFIALSTTCTHLGCSTYWVPEKSHSFCPCHDGYFDVNGNVVSGPPPRPLDKFEVFVDENDNVFVEVREA
;
A
#
# COMPACT_ATOMS: atom_id res chain seq x y z
N VAL A 1 8.04 37.54 64.18
CA VAL A 1 8.27 37.86 62.76
C VAL A 1 9.68 37.38 62.43
N ALA A 2 9.85 36.30 61.83
CA ALA A 2 10.94 35.80 61.02
C ALA A 2 11.05 34.27 61.18
N GLU A 3 9.98 33.58 60.83
CA GLU A 3 10.04 32.14 60.42
C GLU A 3 10.28 32.13 58.90
N ASN A 4 11.46 32.57 58.57
CA ASN A 4 11.88 32.50 57.18
C ASN A 4 13.22 31.81 57.09
N ASP A 5 13.19 30.74 56.34
CA ASP A 5 14.31 30.23 55.57
C ASP A 5 15.33 29.37 56.29
N LYS A 6 14.87 28.24 56.77
CA LYS A 6 15.68 27.04 56.63
C LYS A 6 14.99 26.11 55.62
N GLN A 7 14.98 26.51 54.38
CA GLN A 7 14.93 25.53 53.29
C GLN A 7 16.18 24.66 53.49
N THR A 8 15.99 23.62 54.29
CA THR A 8 17.10 22.70 54.57
C THR A 8 17.54 22.12 53.21
N ARG A 9 18.84 21.94 53.02
CA ARG A 9 19.39 21.29 51.80
C ARG A 9 18.60 20.02 51.41
N ARG A 10 18.06 19.34 52.42
CA ARG A 10 17.20 18.15 52.26
C ARG A 10 15.88 18.47 51.59
N SER A 11 15.18 19.56 51.91
CA SER A 11 13.91 19.92 51.26
C SER A 11 14.13 20.43 49.83
N PHE A 12 15.25 21.11 49.58
CA PHE A 12 15.65 21.50 48.24
C PHE A 12 15.92 20.28 47.37
N LEU A 13 16.74 19.35 47.86
CA LEU A 13 17.05 18.11 47.14
C LEU A 13 15.80 17.26 46.89
N SER A 14 14.89 17.14 47.88
CA SER A 14 13.65 16.36 47.67
C SER A 14 12.75 16.99 46.58
N ARG A 15 12.64 18.30 46.53
CA ARG A 15 11.87 19.01 45.49
C ARG A 15 12.54 18.84 44.09
N LEU A 16 13.88 18.90 44.07
CA LEU A 16 14.63 18.69 42.83
C LEU A 16 14.41 17.26 42.27
N TRP A 17 14.53 16.25 43.14
CA TRP A 17 14.28 14.87 42.75
C TRP A 17 12.83 14.61 42.36
N MET A 18 11.87 15.21 43.04
CA MET A 18 10.46 15.11 42.71
C MET A 18 10.18 15.78 41.35
N GLY A 19 10.72 16.98 41.15
CA GLY A 19 10.61 17.68 39.85
C GLY A 19 11.24 16.92 38.71
N ALA A 20 12.44 16.35 38.89
CA ALA A 20 13.12 15.54 37.90
C ALA A 20 12.31 14.26 37.59
N GLY A 21 11.77 13.60 38.62
CA GLY A 21 10.93 12.40 38.43
C GLY A 21 9.65 12.69 37.63
N LEU A 22 8.96 13.80 37.95
CA LEU A 22 7.78 14.24 37.21
C LEU A 22 8.13 14.59 35.74
N PHE A 23 9.20 15.34 35.54
CA PHE A 23 9.64 15.71 34.22
C PHE A 23 9.98 14.47 33.35
N LEU A 24 10.69 13.50 33.94
CA LEU A 24 11.03 12.25 33.26
C LEU A 24 9.76 11.47 32.96
N SER A 25 8.83 11.35 33.91
CA SER A 25 7.57 10.60 33.72
C SER A 25 6.68 11.23 32.66
N TYR A 26 6.40 12.52 32.75
CA TYR A 26 5.57 13.21 31.74
C TYR A 26 6.28 13.34 30.41
N GLY A 27 7.58 13.54 30.40
CA GLY A 27 8.40 13.57 29.17
C GLY A 27 8.36 12.25 28.42
N THR A 28 8.53 11.14 29.13
CA THR A 28 8.43 9.81 28.50
C THR A 28 7.01 9.51 28.02
N ALA A 29 5.98 9.82 28.80
CA ALA A 29 4.59 9.63 28.39
C ALA A 29 4.25 10.48 27.16
N ALA A 30 4.67 11.74 27.12
CA ALA A 30 4.49 12.62 25.97
C ALA A 30 5.25 12.10 24.75
N PHE A 31 6.49 11.63 24.89
CA PHE A 31 7.28 11.06 23.81
C PHE A 31 6.62 9.83 23.20
N TYR A 32 6.20 8.87 24.03
CA TYR A 32 5.51 7.68 23.53
C TYR A 32 4.13 8.00 22.96
N GLY A 33 3.38 8.92 23.59
CA GLY A 33 2.10 9.40 23.06
C GLY A 33 2.26 10.07 21.70
N PHE A 34 3.25 10.95 21.54
CA PHE A 34 3.55 11.58 20.26
C PHE A 34 3.94 10.54 19.19
N ASN A 35 4.82 9.59 19.53
CA ASN A 35 5.19 8.52 18.61
C ASN A 35 4.03 7.59 18.24
N PHE A 36 3.08 7.38 19.15
CA PHE A 36 1.88 6.59 18.88
C PHE A 36 0.90 7.33 17.95
N LEU A 37 0.70 8.61 18.19
CA LEU A 37 -0.20 9.46 17.40
C LEU A 37 0.41 9.93 16.08
N SER A 38 1.74 9.96 15.99
CA SER A 38 2.41 10.34 14.74
C SER A 38 2.38 9.15 13.76
N PRO A 39 1.70 9.26 12.61
CA PRO A 39 1.75 8.21 11.61
C PRO A 39 3.21 8.04 11.17
N ARG A 40 3.79 6.90 11.48
CA ARG A 40 5.10 6.54 10.93
C ARG A 40 4.90 6.33 9.45
N PHE A 41 5.29 7.29 8.65
CA PHE A 41 5.42 7.13 7.19
C PHE A 41 6.52 6.09 6.91
N ARG A 42 6.23 4.83 7.18
CA ARG A 42 7.03 3.75 6.62
C ARG A 42 6.80 3.80 5.13
N LYS A 43 7.84 4.07 4.37
CA LYS A 43 7.76 3.90 2.92
C LYS A 43 7.25 2.48 2.66
N PRO A 44 6.16 2.32 1.91
CA PRO A 44 5.63 1.00 1.61
C PRO A 44 6.74 0.17 0.95
N GLN A 45 7.05 -0.97 1.53
CA GLN A 45 8.07 -1.86 0.99
C GLN A 45 7.45 -2.66 -0.15
N PRO A 46 8.06 -2.67 -1.34
CA PRO A 46 7.58 -3.50 -2.42
C PRO A 46 7.70 -4.98 -2.03
N ARG A 47 6.67 -5.74 -2.29
CA ARG A 47 6.65 -7.20 -2.08
C ARG A 47 6.29 -7.90 -3.37
N ARG A 48 7.00 -8.97 -3.68
CA ARG A 48 6.72 -9.81 -4.84
C ARG A 48 5.82 -10.97 -4.42
N ILE A 49 4.68 -11.08 -5.09
CA ILE A 49 3.70 -12.15 -4.88
C ILE A 49 3.85 -13.12 -6.05
N LEU A 50 4.08 -14.39 -5.76
CA LEU A 50 4.01 -15.45 -6.76
C LEU A 50 2.53 -15.62 -7.17
N VAL A 51 2.24 -15.43 -8.44
CA VAL A 51 0.87 -15.52 -8.97
C VAL A 51 0.63 -16.83 -9.69
N THR A 52 1.52 -17.21 -10.58
CA THR A 52 1.39 -18.40 -11.40
C THR A 52 2.76 -18.81 -11.98
N SER A 53 2.79 -19.89 -12.73
CA SER A 53 3.90 -20.26 -13.58
C SER A 53 3.56 -19.94 -15.03
N ALA A 54 4.55 -19.54 -15.84
CA ALA A 54 4.35 -19.07 -17.22
C ALA A 54 3.71 -20.14 -18.11
N ASP A 55 4.03 -21.41 -17.87
CA ASP A 55 3.46 -22.57 -18.60
C ASP A 55 1.94 -22.72 -18.36
N LYS A 56 1.43 -22.25 -17.21
CA LYS A 56 0.00 -22.32 -16.87
C LYS A 56 -0.85 -21.18 -17.42
N LEU A 57 -0.20 -20.16 -17.97
CA LEU A 57 -0.90 -18.99 -18.49
C LEU A 57 -0.53 -18.78 -19.98
N PRO A 58 -1.18 -19.47 -20.91
CA PRO A 58 -0.88 -19.34 -22.35
C PRO A 58 -1.17 -17.94 -22.88
N PRO A 59 -0.62 -17.56 -24.04
CA PRO A 59 -0.89 -16.26 -24.68
C PRO A 59 -2.39 -15.97 -24.81
N GLY A 60 -2.81 -14.76 -24.45
CA GLY A 60 -4.21 -14.32 -24.43
C GLY A 60 -4.96 -14.68 -23.13
N ALA A 61 -4.48 -15.64 -22.34
CA ALA A 61 -5.10 -16.01 -21.07
C ALA A 61 -4.83 -14.98 -19.97
N SER A 62 -5.70 -14.98 -18.97
CA SER A 62 -5.57 -14.12 -17.79
C SER A 62 -5.90 -14.87 -16.51
N THR A 63 -5.33 -14.44 -15.41
CA THR A 63 -5.70 -14.89 -14.08
C THR A 63 -5.87 -13.70 -13.16
N THR A 64 -6.76 -13.80 -12.18
CA THR A 64 -7.01 -12.73 -11.20
C THR A 64 -6.61 -13.20 -9.82
N PHE A 65 -5.87 -12.36 -9.11
CA PHE A 65 -5.50 -12.60 -7.72
C PHE A 65 -5.75 -11.36 -6.85
N LYS A 66 -5.64 -11.52 -5.54
CA LYS A 66 -5.73 -10.41 -4.60
C LYS A 66 -4.36 -10.10 -4.03
N ASP A 67 -4.05 -8.82 -3.92
CA ASP A 67 -2.88 -8.37 -3.18
C ASP A 67 -3.07 -8.47 -1.66
N LEU A 68 -2.06 -8.09 -0.89
CA LEU A 68 -2.07 -8.12 0.58
C LEU A 68 -3.09 -7.15 1.19
N SER A 69 -3.52 -6.13 0.43
CA SER A 69 -4.55 -5.16 0.80
C SER A 69 -5.96 -5.59 0.36
N GLY A 70 -6.08 -6.76 -0.28
CA GLY A 70 -7.35 -7.28 -0.80
C GLY A 70 -7.77 -6.70 -2.15
N ARG A 71 -6.95 -5.84 -2.79
CA ARG A 71 -7.23 -5.30 -4.12
C ARG A 71 -7.09 -6.41 -5.16
N LYS A 72 -8.03 -6.46 -6.09
CA LYS A 72 -7.97 -7.42 -7.20
C LYS A 72 -7.06 -6.91 -8.30
N ILE A 73 -6.20 -7.78 -8.78
CA ILE A 73 -5.25 -7.53 -9.87
C ILE A 73 -5.46 -8.63 -10.91
N VAL A 74 -5.52 -8.27 -12.18
CA VAL A 74 -5.53 -9.21 -13.29
C VAL A 74 -4.13 -9.29 -13.88
N LEU A 75 -3.60 -10.51 -14.01
CA LEU A 75 -2.38 -10.83 -14.74
C LEU A 75 -2.78 -11.40 -16.09
N VAL A 76 -2.29 -10.80 -17.16
CA VAL A 76 -2.58 -11.17 -18.56
C VAL A 76 -1.29 -11.56 -19.25
N ASN A 77 -1.29 -12.66 -19.98
CA ASN A 77 -0.24 -12.97 -20.95
C ASN A 77 -0.61 -12.35 -22.32
N SER A 78 0.08 -11.28 -22.69
CA SER A 78 -0.18 -10.57 -23.96
C SER A 78 0.44 -11.27 -25.19
N GLY A 79 1.14 -12.39 -25.01
CA GLY A 79 1.93 -13.03 -26.06
C GLY A 79 3.36 -12.45 -26.19
N ASN A 80 3.55 -11.20 -25.83
CA ASN A 80 4.87 -10.53 -25.80
C ASN A 80 5.40 -10.37 -24.36
N GLY A 81 4.72 -10.97 -23.38
CA GLY A 81 5.05 -10.89 -21.96
C GLY A 81 3.82 -10.75 -21.07
N PHE A 82 4.07 -10.67 -19.77
CA PHE A 82 3.02 -10.57 -18.78
C PHE A 82 2.75 -9.13 -18.38
N ILE A 83 1.48 -8.78 -18.22
CA ILE A 83 1.02 -7.46 -17.81
C ILE A 83 0.08 -7.63 -16.62
N ALA A 84 0.33 -6.90 -15.55
CA ALA A 84 -0.52 -6.90 -14.35
C ALA A 84 -1.21 -5.55 -14.20
N LEU A 85 -2.54 -5.55 -14.14
CA LEU A 85 -3.38 -4.35 -14.04
C LEU A 85 -4.33 -4.45 -12.87
N SER A 86 -4.59 -3.30 -12.24
CA SER A 86 -5.68 -3.19 -11.26
C SER A 86 -7.02 -3.47 -11.96
N THR A 87 -7.91 -4.21 -11.30
CA THR A 87 -9.28 -4.37 -11.77
C THR A 87 -10.21 -3.26 -11.25
N THR A 88 -9.66 -2.20 -10.66
CA THR A 88 -10.43 -1.07 -10.17
C THR A 88 -10.49 0.03 -11.22
N CYS A 89 -11.69 0.31 -11.73
CA CYS A 89 -11.92 1.37 -12.71
C CYS A 89 -11.56 2.74 -12.14
N THR A 90 -10.83 3.54 -12.91
CA THR A 90 -10.33 4.84 -12.50
C THR A 90 -11.39 5.95 -12.55
N HIS A 91 -12.62 5.66 -12.99
CA HIS A 91 -13.74 6.58 -12.94
C HIS A 91 -14.32 6.68 -11.51
N LEU A 92 -15.01 5.63 -11.05
CA LEU A 92 -15.68 5.59 -9.74
C LEU A 92 -15.42 4.27 -8.98
N GLY A 93 -14.33 3.58 -9.25
CA GLY A 93 -13.92 2.41 -8.48
C GLY A 93 -14.67 1.11 -8.79
N CYS A 94 -15.50 1.06 -9.84
CA CYS A 94 -16.16 -0.17 -10.27
C CYS A 94 -15.14 -1.25 -10.67
N SER A 95 -15.52 -2.53 -10.58
CA SER A 95 -14.67 -3.61 -11.06
C SER A 95 -14.65 -3.67 -12.59
N THR A 96 -13.47 -3.81 -13.16
CA THR A 96 -13.26 -4.10 -14.59
C THR A 96 -13.08 -5.60 -14.80
N TYR A 97 -13.38 -6.06 -16.00
CA TYR A 97 -13.25 -7.44 -16.43
C TYR A 97 -12.37 -7.51 -17.68
N TRP A 98 -11.43 -8.46 -17.68
CA TRP A 98 -10.65 -8.75 -18.86
C TRP A 98 -11.50 -9.54 -19.88
N VAL A 99 -11.47 -9.10 -21.13
CA VAL A 99 -12.15 -9.72 -22.26
C VAL A 99 -11.10 -10.27 -23.23
N PRO A 100 -10.76 -11.58 -23.15
CA PRO A 100 -9.65 -12.17 -23.91
C PRO A 100 -9.80 -12.00 -25.42
N GLU A 101 -11.01 -12.19 -25.96
CA GLU A 101 -11.30 -12.16 -27.41
C GLU A 101 -10.99 -10.78 -28.04
N LYS A 102 -11.03 -9.74 -27.23
CA LYS A 102 -10.82 -8.36 -27.67
C LYS A 102 -9.54 -7.74 -27.09
N SER A 103 -8.81 -8.49 -26.29
CA SER A 103 -7.58 -8.04 -25.60
C SER A 103 -7.72 -6.68 -24.90
N HIS A 104 -8.84 -6.48 -24.20
CA HIS A 104 -9.12 -5.26 -23.44
C HIS A 104 -9.77 -5.53 -22.10
N SER A 105 -9.69 -4.54 -21.19
CA SER A 105 -10.46 -4.54 -19.96
C SER A 105 -11.72 -3.67 -20.12
N PHE A 106 -12.85 -4.16 -19.64
CA PHE A 106 -14.16 -3.50 -19.73
C PHE A 106 -14.70 -3.18 -18.34
N CYS A 107 -15.21 -1.96 -18.17
CA CYS A 107 -15.93 -1.50 -16.97
C CYS A 107 -17.44 -1.34 -17.31
N PRO A 108 -18.34 -2.17 -16.77
CA PRO A 108 -19.76 -2.16 -17.14
C PRO A 108 -20.56 -1.01 -16.54
N CYS A 109 -20.00 -0.29 -15.56
CA CYS A 109 -20.76 0.76 -14.88
C CYS A 109 -21.07 1.96 -15.80
N HIS A 110 -20.13 2.35 -16.64
CA HIS A 110 -20.26 3.51 -17.53
C HIS A 110 -19.52 3.27 -18.85
N ASP A 111 -19.50 2.04 -19.32
CA ASP A 111 -18.91 1.65 -20.60
C ASP A 111 -17.46 2.13 -20.82
N GLY A 112 -16.64 1.98 -19.76
CA GLY A 112 -15.22 2.29 -19.83
C GLY A 112 -14.41 1.15 -20.43
N TYR A 113 -13.57 1.45 -21.43
CA TYR A 113 -12.71 0.47 -22.11
C TYR A 113 -11.24 0.85 -21.94
N PHE A 114 -10.43 -0.16 -21.65
CA PHE A 114 -8.99 -0.01 -21.48
C PHE A 114 -8.26 -1.05 -22.35
N ASP A 115 -7.20 -0.63 -23.02
CA ASP A 115 -6.38 -1.53 -23.83
C ASP A 115 -5.61 -2.57 -22.99
N VAL A 116 -4.81 -3.42 -23.63
CA VAL A 116 -3.98 -4.44 -22.98
C VAL A 116 -2.96 -3.84 -21.99
N ASN A 117 -2.55 -2.59 -22.21
CA ASN A 117 -1.62 -1.86 -21.34
C ASN A 117 -2.31 -1.08 -20.22
N GLY A 118 -3.65 -1.12 -20.18
CA GLY A 118 -4.45 -0.39 -19.22
C GLY A 118 -4.75 1.06 -19.62
N ASN A 119 -4.37 1.52 -20.80
CA ASN A 119 -4.71 2.87 -21.26
C ASN A 119 -6.18 2.98 -21.61
N VAL A 120 -6.77 4.17 -21.36
CA VAL A 120 -8.17 4.44 -21.68
C VAL A 120 -8.35 4.47 -23.21
N VAL A 121 -9.26 3.64 -23.72
CA VAL A 121 -9.65 3.60 -25.14
C VAL A 121 -10.93 4.43 -25.35
N SER A 122 -11.91 4.27 -24.44
CA SER A 122 -13.16 5.01 -24.50
C SER A 122 -13.87 5.01 -23.16
N GLY A 123 -14.83 5.93 -23.02
CA GLY A 123 -15.63 6.09 -21.81
C GLY A 123 -15.13 7.19 -20.90
N PRO A 124 -15.74 7.33 -19.71
CA PRO A 124 -15.47 8.42 -18.77
C PRO A 124 -14.22 8.26 -17.88
N PRO A 125 -13.46 7.12 -17.84
CA PRO A 125 -12.27 7.03 -17.00
C PRO A 125 -11.25 8.12 -17.32
N PRO A 126 -10.77 8.88 -16.30
CA PRO A 126 -9.87 10.02 -16.53
C PRO A 126 -8.40 9.66 -16.71
N ARG A 127 -8.01 8.43 -16.35
CA ARG A 127 -6.62 7.97 -16.40
C ARG A 127 -6.54 6.45 -16.64
N PRO A 128 -5.35 5.94 -17.07
CA PRO A 128 -5.11 4.50 -17.20
C PRO A 128 -5.36 3.72 -15.90
N LEU A 129 -5.56 2.41 -16.02
CA LEU A 129 -5.54 1.49 -14.88
C LEU A 129 -4.14 1.46 -14.24
N ASP A 130 -4.09 1.27 -12.93
CA ASP A 130 -2.82 1.13 -12.23
C ASP A 130 -2.14 -0.16 -12.70
N LYS A 131 -0.87 -0.03 -13.11
CA LYS A 131 -0.03 -1.11 -13.62
C LYS A 131 0.98 -1.53 -12.56
N PHE A 132 1.22 -2.83 -12.46
CA PHE A 132 2.16 -3.43 -11.53
C PHE A 132 3.34 -4.03 -12.28
N GLU A 133 4.52 -3.99 -11.68
CA GLU A 133 5.70 -4.61 -12.26
C GLU A 133 5.61 -6.13 -12.18
N VAL A 134 5.95 -6.80 -13.27
CA VAL A 134 5.94 -8.26 -13.39
C VAL A 134 7.34 -8.76 -13.59
N PHE A 135 7.71 -9.81 -12.88
CA PHE A 135 9.01 -10.48 -12.96
C PHE A 135 8.78 -11.96 -13.22
N VAL A 136 9.59 -12.53 -14.08
CA VAL A 136 9.64 -13.98 -14.31
C VAL A 136 11.01 -14.46 -13.88
N ASP A 137 11.06 -15.50 -13.07
CA ASP A 137 12.31 -16.10 -12.60
C ASP A 137 12.83 -17.18 -13.55
N GLU A 138 13.99 -17.76 -13.23
CA GLU A 138 14.63 -18.81 -14.03
C GLU A 138 13.82 -20.13 -14.06
N ASN A 139 12.84 -20.30 -13.19
CA ASN A 139 11.94 -21.46 -13.13
C ASN A 139 10.57 -21.17 -13.72
N ASP A 140 10.45 -20.13 -14.55
CA ASP A 140 9.21 -19.69 -15.18
C ASP A 140 8.11 -19.28 -14.18
N ASN A 141 8.47 -18.96 -12.94
CA ASN A 141 7.50 -18.42 -11.99
C ASN A 141 7.26 -16.94 -12.23
N VAL A 142 5.99 -16.56 -12.29
CA VAL A 142 5.56 -15.18 -12.54
C VAL A 142 5.20 -14.50 -11.23
N PHE A 143 5.96 -13.45 -10.91
CA PHE A 143 5.77 -12.63 -9.71
C PHE A 143 5.23 -11.25 -10.09
N VAL A 144 4.37 -10.72 -9.28
CA VAL A 144 3.89 -9.33 -9.39
C VAL A 144 4.34 -8.56 -8.17
N GLU A 145 4.97 -7.40 -8.39
CA GLU A 145 5.37 -6.50 -7.32
C GLU A 145 4.21 -5.61 -6.90
N VAL A 146 3.84 -5.70 -5.62
CA VAL A 146 2.80 -4.88 -5.02
C VAL A 146 3.38 -4.06 -3.88
N ARG A 147 2.86 -2.85 -3.69
CA ARG A 147 3.21 -1.97 -2.56
C ARG A 147 2.05 -1.93 -1.59
N GLU A 148 2.35 -2.18 -0.32
CA GLU A 148 1.38 -1.93 0.75
C GLU A 148 1.09 -0.42 0.79
N ALA A 149 -0.20 -0.07 0.76
CA ALA A 149 -0.65 1.32 0.85
C ALA A 149 -0.53 1.85 2.28
#